data_7f12563570618060294b6435ad679cff
#
_entry.id   7f12563570618060294b6435ad679cff
#
_cell.length_a   1.000
_cell.length_b   1.000
_cell.length_c   1.000
_cell.angle_alpha   90.00
_cell.angle_beta   90.00
_cell.angle_gamma   90.00
#
_symmetry.space_group_name_H-M   'P 1'
#
loop_
_entity.id
_entity.type
_entity.pdbx_description
1 polymer ?
#
loop_
_entity_poly.entity_id
_entity_poly.type
_entity_poly.pdbx_seq_one_letter_code
_entity_poly.pdbx_strand_id
1 'polypeptide(L)'
;MLGGLMLDASGFDAVAEVVGRGDFYKAAHRQIFGVMTQLLESDQPIDVITVAEALNRLGELHAVGGLAYLTELASSVAGSANLAAYARIVRERSTLRQLIAAATEITKASYNPGPLGADDLLQLAEKKVLEIAEERPKEGGFIGVNSLLKAAVEKIDALFRSDSDITGVSTGLNELNAKTSGWQPGELIVLAARPSMGKTALALNFVEAALMTQSKPVLVFSLEMPADALVMRMLSSIGRIDQGNIRTGRLTEEDWPKLEAAARKLKDKLLFIDDTAGLTPNEVRSRTRKVAREHGNPGLIMIDYLQLMHVAGSTEGRTQEVSEISRSMKALAKEYDCPVICLSQLNRGVESRPNKRPMNSDLRESGAIEQDADVILFIYRDEYYNEESPDKGVAELILGKQRNGEIGTCRAAFVGKFTRFENLAAEYFQQASYE
;
A
#
# COMPACT_ATOMS: atom_id res chain seq x y z
N MET A 1 -19.26 -31.43 8.23
CA MET A 1 -18.68 -30.81 7.04
C MET A 1 -18.03 -31.85 6.12
N LEU A 2 -16.93 -32.56 6.52
CA LEU A 2 -16.28 -33.57 5.66
C LEU A 2 -17.27 -34.66 5.14
N GLY A 3 -18.14 -35.17 6.01
CA GLY A 3 -19.19 -36.09 5.59
C GLY A 3 -20.15 -35.49 4.55
N GLY A 4 -20.51 -34.23 4.69
CA GLY A 4 -21.36 -33.56 3.70
C GLY A 4 -20.69 -33.36 2.35
N LEU A 5 -19.37 -33.11 2.31
CA LEU A 5 -18.60 -33.06 1.07
C LEU A 5 -18.49 -34.39 0.36
N MET A 6 -18.48 -35.51 1.10
CA MET A 6 -18.54 -36.88 0.52
C MET A 6 -19.93 -37.24 -0.02
N LEU A 7 -20.99 -36.58 0.43
CA LEU A 7 -22.35 -36.77 -0.10
C LEU A 7 -22.64 -35.85 -1.29
N ASP A 8 -22.09 -34.65 -1.27
CA ASP A 8 -22.27 -33.63 -2.31
C ASP A 8 -21.01 -32.76 -2.40
N ALA A 9 -20.22 -32.99 -3.41
CA ALA A 9 -18.98 -32.23 -3.64
C ALA A 9 -19.19 -30.82 -4.20
N SER A 10 -20.39 -30.44 -4.64
CA SER A 10 -20.66 -29.14 -5.27
C SER A 10 -20.36 -27.94 -4.35
N GLY A 11 -20.35 -28.13 -3.04
CA GLY A 11 -20.00 -27.14 -2.05
C GLY A 11 -18.52 -27.09 -1.71
N PHE A 12 -17.63 -27.85 -2.37
CA PHE A 12 -16.22 -27.95 -1.98
C PHE A 12 -15.50 -26.60 -2.15
N ASP A 13 -15.69 -25.91 -3.25
CA ASP A 13 -15.04 -24.63 -3.52
C ASP A 13 -15.37 -23.60 -2.43
N ALA A 14 -16.65 -23.48 -2.07
CA ALA A 14 -17.09 -22.57 -1.00
C ALA A 14 -16.53 -22.96 0.39
N VAL A 15 -16.21 -24.23 0.61
CA VAL A 15 -15.54 -24.71 1.83
C VAL A 15 -14.04 -24.43 1.76
N ALA A 16 -13.38 -24.69 0.64
CA ALA A 16 -11.96 -24.48 0.44
C ALA A 16 -11.54 -23.00 0.49
N GLU A 17 -12.45 -22.08 0.12
CA GLU A 17 -12.26 -20.65 0.32
C GLU A 17 -12.18 -20.26 1.80
N VAL A 18 -12.78 -21.01 2.72
CA VAL A 18 -12.87 -20.67 4.14
C VAL A 18 -11.88 -21.45 4.99
N VAL A 19 -11.64 -22.73 4.68
CA VAL A 19 -10.79 -23.62 5.49
C VAL A 19 -9.77 -24.34 4.65
N GLY A 20 -8.56 -24.49 5.21
CA GLY A 20 -7.49 -25.30 4.66
C GLY A 20 -7.26 -26.58 5.49
N ARG A 21 -6.37 -27.44 5.00
CA ARG A 21 -5.97 -28.69 5.68
C ARG A 21 -5.54 -28.45 7.14
N GLY A 22 -4.84 -27.35 7.42
CA GLY A 22 -4.33 -26.99 8.75
C GLY A 22 -5.41 -26.65 9.78
N ASP A 23 -6.61 -26.28 9.33
CA ASP A 23 -7.71 -25.84 10.21
C ASP A 23 -8.37 -26.99 11.00
N PHE A 24 -8.13 -28.23 10.61
CA PHE A 24 -8.71 -29.35 11.31
C PHE A 24 -7.88 -29.75 12.52
N TYR A 25 -8.54 -29.99 13.64
CA TYR A 25 -7.89 -30.44 14.88
C TYR A 25 -7.38 -31.87 14.80
N LYS A 26 -8.23 -32.83 14.35
CA LYS A 26 -7.87 -34.23 14.23
C LYS A 26 -6.97 -34.44 13.01
N ALA A 27 -5.86 -35.17 13.19
CA ALA A 27 -4.96 -35.56 12.10
C ALA A 27 -5.70 -36.30 10.97
N ALA A 28 -6.60 -37.24 11.33
CA ALA A 28 -7.44 -37.94 10.37
C ALA A 28 -8.26 -37.00 9.48
N HIS A 29 -8.85 -35.92 10.03
CA HIS A 29 -9.61 -34.94 9.25
C HIS A 29 -8.72 -34.14 8.33
N ARG A 30 -7.47 -33.80 8.75
CA ARG A 30 -6.48 -33.15 7.88
C ARG A 30 -6.13 -33.98 6.67
N GLN A 31 -5.93 -35.28 6.89
CA GLN A 31 -5.62 -36.24 5.82
C GLN A 31 -6.81 -36.38 4.86
N ILE A 32 -8.01 -36.58 5.39
CA ILE A 32 -9.25 -36.71 4.59
C ILE A 32 -9.45 -35.44 3.73
N PHE A 33 -9.36 -34.25 4.32
CA PHE A 33 -9.54 -33.00 3.57
C PHE A 33 -8.43 -32.80 2.52
N GLY A 34 -7.18 -33.14 2.84
CA GLY A 34 -6.07 -33.08 1.90
C GLY A 34 -6.26 -34.00 0.69
N VAL A 35 -6.76 -35.22 0.90
CA VAL A 35 -7.08 -36.15 -0.18
C VAL A 35 -8.27 -35.65 -1.02
N MET A 36 -9.30 -35.07 -0.39
CA MET A 36 -10.41 -34.46 -1.13
C MET A 36 -9.94 -33.36 -2.04
N THR A 37 -9.01 -32.47 -1.56
CA THR A 37 -8.40 -31.41 -2.37
C THR A 37 -7.66 -32.00 -3.58
N GLN A 38 -6.85 -33.05 -3.38
CA GLN A 38 -6.12 -33.72 -4.48
C GLN A 38 -7.04 -34.38 -5.51
N LEU A 39 -8.14 -34.98 -5.08
CA LEU A 39 -9.15 -35.56 -5.97
C LEU A 39 -9.78 -34.47 -6.84
N LEU A 40 -10.12 -33.31 -6.25
CA LEU A 40 -10.68 -32.19 -7.00
C LEU A 40 -9.70 -31.62 -8.03
N GLU A 41 -8.44 -31.44 -7.62
CA GLU A 41 -7.38 -30.97 -8.51
C GLU A 41 -7.11 -31.91 -9.70
N SER A 42 -7.42 -33.20 -9.51
CA SER A 42 -7.29 -34.26 -10.53
C SER A 42 -8.59 -34.50 -11.30
N ASP A 43 -9.60 -33.64 -11.13
CA ASP A 43 -10.94 -33.76 -11.74
C ASP A 43 -11.60 -35.15 -11.45
N GLN A 44 -11.37 -35.68 -10.25
CA GLN A 44 -11.94 -36.92 -9.79
C GLN A 44 -13.11 -36.67 -8.83
N PRO A 45 -14.16 -37.53 -8.86
CA PRO A 45 -15.30 -37.35 -7.96
C PRO A 45 -14.90 -37.54 -6.51
N ILE A 46 -15.54 -36.76 -5.62
CA ILE A 46 -15.35 -36.87 -4.17
C ILE A 46 -16.55 -37.59 -3.58
N ASP A 47 -16.35 -38.83 -3.20
CA ASP A 47 -17.29 -39.64 -2.45
C ASP A 47 -16.55 -40.54 -1.45
N VAL A 48 -17.30 -41.33 -0.65
CA VAL A 48 -16.72 -42.20 0.39
C VAL A 48 -15.75 -43.21 -0.21
N ILE A 49 -16.05 -43.74 -1.42
CA ILE A 49 -15.26 -44.82 -2.05
C ILE A 49 -13.99 -44.27 -2.65
N THR A 50 -14.08 -43.16 -3.41
CA THR A 50 -12.93 -42.51 -4.04
C THR A 50 -11.94 -41.94 -3.00
N VAL A 51 -12.45 -41.35 -1.91
CA VAL A 51 -11.62 -40.87 -0.78
C VAL A 51 -10.94 -42.06 -0.08
N ALA A 52 -11.67 -43.18 0.16
CA ALA A 52 -11.08 -44.37 0.77
C ALA A 52 -9.99 -44.99 -0.11
N GLU A 53 -10.22 -45.10 -1.43
CA GLU A 53 -9.23 -45.62 -2.36
C GLU A 53 -7.97 -44.72 -2.44
N ALA A 54 -8.14 -43.41 -2.50
CA ALA A 54 -7.03 -42.47 -2.51
C ALA A 54 -6.21 -42.55 -1.21
N LEU A 55 -6.86 -42.61 -0.05
CA LEU A 55 -6.21 -42.83 1.25
C LEU A 55 -5.49 -44.19 1.31
N ASN A 56 -6.05 -45.23 0.71
CA ASN A 56 -5.44 -46.56 0.67
C ASN A 56 -4.16 -46.57 -0.20
N ARG A 57 -4.17 -45.87 -1.35
CA ARG A 57 -2.97 -45.71 -2.19
C ARG A 57 -1.82 -44.99 -1.45
N LEU A 58 -2.15 -44.07 -0.56
CA LEU A 58 -1.18 -43.36 0.29
C LEU A 58 -0.76 -44.17 1.54
N GLY A 59 -1.39 -45.34 1.80
CA GLY A 59 -1.16 -46.12 3.00
C GLY A 59 -1.77 -45.52 4.27
N GLU A 60 -2.62 -44.48 4.15
CA GLU A 60 -3.16 -43.74 5.27
C GLU A 60 -4.58 -44.15 5.68
N LEU A 61 -5.25 -45.00 4.91
CA LEU A 61 -6.64 -45.38 5.18
C LEU A 61 -6.86 -45.96 6.59
N HIS A 62 -5.93 -46.80 7.07
CA HIS A 62 -6.05 -47.35 8.40
C HIS A 62 -5.85 -46.31 9.51
N ALA A 63 -4.94 -45.35 9.29
CA ALA A 63 -4.65 -44.29 10.23
C ALA A 63 -5.81 -43.30 10.42
N VAL A 64 -6.68 -43.14 9.39
CA VAL A 64 -7.86 -42.28 9.50
C VAL A 64 -9.09 -42.99 10.07
N GLY A 65 -9.01 -44.30 10.37
CA GLY A 65 -10.09 -45.10 10.93
C GLY A 65 -10.81 -45.99 9.92
N GLY A 66 -10.25 -46.17 8.72
CA GLY A 66 -10.76 -47.07 7.70
C GLY A 66 -12.03 -46.59 7.01
N LEU A 67 -12.57 -47.43 6.13
CA LEU A 67 -13.81 -47.15 5.40
C LEU A 67 -15.00 -46.93 6.35
N ALA A 68 -15.04 -47.66 7.48
CA ALA A 68 -16.11 -47.53 8.47
C ALA A 68 -16.22 -46.10 9.01
N TYR A 69 -15.11 -45.48 9.31
CA TYR A 69 -15.09 -44.07 9.81
C TYR A 69 -15.53 -43.07 8.75
N LEU A 70 -15.13 -43.26 7.48
CA LEU A 70 -15.58 -42.39 6.37
C LEU A 70 -17.09 -42.52 6.16
N THR A 71 -17.62 -43.73 6.24
CA THR A 71 -19.08 -44.02 6.15
C THR A 71 -19.83 -43.39 7.33
N GLU A 72 -19.30 -43.49 8.55
CA GLU A 72 -19.85 -42.84 9.73
C GLU A 72 -19.89 -41.30 9.56
N LEU A 73 -18.81 -40.69 9.09
CA LEU A 73 -18.78 -39.27 8.81
C LEU A 73 -19.82 -38.83 7.78
N ALA A 74 -20.01 -39.62 6.71
CA ALA A 74 -21.00 -39.31 5.69
C ALA A 74 -22.44 -39.48 6.22
N SER A 75 -22.71 -40.55 7.02
CA SER A 75 -24.02 -40.80 7.58
C SER A 75 -24.41 -39.86 8.74
N SER A 76 -23.44 -39.26 9.41
CA SER A 76 -23.67 -38.31 10.53
C SER A 76 -24.21 -36.94 10.13
N VAL A 77 -24.33 -36.65 8.84
CA VAL A 77 -24.75 -35.34 8.32
C VAL A 77 -26.14 -35.42 7.72
N ALA A 78 -27.03 -34.53 8.15
CA ALA A 78 -28.41 -34.46 7.68
C ALA A 78 -28.58 -33.87 6.25
N GLY A 79 -27.47 -33.39 5.63
CA GLY A 79 -27.48 -32.81 4.27
C GLY A 79 -26.31 -31.87 4.00
N SER A 80 -26.12 -31.49 2.71
CA SER A 80 -25.05 -30.62 2.21
C SER A 80 -25.36 -29.13 2.25
N ALA A 81 -26.57 -28.71 2.58
CA ALA A 81 -27.06 -27.34 2.45
C ALA A 81 -26.29 -26.25 3.27
N ASN A 82 -25.56 -26.68 4.32
CA ASN A 82 -24.93 -25.72 5.26
C ASN A 82 -23.38 -25.87 5.32
N LEU A 83 -22.74 -26.38 4.30
CA LEU A 83 -21.30 -26.68 4.29
C LEU A 83 -20.45 -25.45 4.58
N ALA A 84 -20.76 -24.28 3.98
CA ALA A 84 -20.07 -23.03 4.20
C ALA A 84 -20.20 -22.54 5.67
N ALA A 85 -21.36 -22.73 6.30
CA ALA A 85 -21.56 -22.39 7.72
C ALA A 85 -20.70 -23.28 8.62
N TYR A 86 -20.62 -24.57 8.34
CA TYR A 86 -19.75 -25.50 9.07
C TYR A 86 -18.27 -25.19 8.87
N ALA A 87 -17.86 -24.76 7.66
CA ALA A 87 -16.49 -24.31 7.38
C ALA A 87 -16.13 -23.11 8.26
N ARG A 88 -17.00 -22.11 8.38
CA ARG A 88 -16.79 -20.94 9.25
C ARG A 88 -16.60 -21.34 10.71
N ILE A 89 -17.37 -22.29 11.22
CA ILE A 89 -17.22 -22.82 12.60
C ILE A 89 -15.85 -23.47 12.76
N VAL A 90 -15.43 -24.32 11.78
CA VAL A 90 -14.11 -24.97 11.82
C VAL A 90 -13.01 -23.92 11.83
N ARG A 91 -13.10 -22.90 10.98
CA ARG A 91 -12.14 -21.79 10.89
C ARG A 91 -12.07 -21.00 12.19
N GLU A 92 -13.21 -20.63 12.77
CA GLU A 92 -13.27 -19.92 14.06
C GLU A 92 -12.54 -20.71 15.15
N ARG A 93 -12.82 -22.01 15.25
CA ARG A 93 -12.15 -22.88 16.22
C ARG A 93 -10.67 -23.06 15.93
N SER A 94 -10.26 -23.06 14.67
CA SER A 94 -8.85 -23.07 14.27
C SER A 94 -8.14 -21.81 14.73
N THR A 95 -8.71 -20.62 14.45
CA THR A 95 -8.15 -19.34 14.87
C THR A 95 -7.97 -19.27 16.39
N LEU A 96 -8.95 -19.74 17.16
CA LEU A 96 -8.82 -19.79 18.63
C LEU A 96 -7.66 -20.69 19.08
N ARG A 97 -7.46 -21.84 18.43
CA ARG A 97 -6.32 -22.73 18.73
C ARG A 97 -4.98 -22.11 18.36
N GLN A 98 -4.90 -21.42 17.23
CA GLN A 98 -3.70 -20.70 16.81
C GLN A 98 -3.36 -19.58 17.82
N LEU A 99 -4.36 -18.84 18.29
CA LEU A 99 -4.17 -17.82 19.33
C LEU A 99 -3.65 -18.44 20.65
N ILE A 100 -4.19 -19.56 21.08
CA ILE A 100 -3.74 -20.27 22.28
C ILE A 100 -2.30 -20.75 22.10
N ALA A 101 -1.95 -21.31 20.93
CA ALA A 101 -0.59 -21.74 20.63
C ALA A 101 0.41 -20.57 20.64
N ALA A 102 0.08 -19.46 19.96
CA ALA A 102 0.88 -18.27 19.95
C ALA A 102 1.08 -17.68 21.37
N ALA A 103 0.01 -17.57 22.17
CA ALA A 103 0.10 -17.12 23.56
C ALA A 103 1.00 -18.03 24.40
N THR A 104 0.92 -19.36 24.18
CA THR A 104 1.79 -20.31 24.90
C THR A 104 3.26 -20.15 24.50
N GLU A 105 3.56 -19.94 23.22
CA GLU A 105 4.92 -19.67 22.75
C GLU A 105 5.46 -18.35 23.31
N ILE A 106 4.68 -17.27 23.27
CA ILE A 106 5.04 -15.97 23.84
C ILE A 106 5.32 -16.11 25.35
N THR A 107 4.46 -16.81 26.07
CA THR A 107 4.62 -17.06 27.51
C THR A 107 5.92 -17.81 27.79
N LYS A 108 6.20 -18.90 27.04
CA LYS A 108 7.45 -19.68 27.20
C LYS A 108 8.69 -18.82 26.91
N ALA A 109 8.67 -18.03 25.83
CA ALA A 109 9.78 -17.14 25.49
C ALA A 109 9.97 -16.05 26.54
N SER A 110 8.90 -15.51 27.15
CA SER A 110 8.97 -14.51 28.21
C SER A 110 9.55 -15.05 29.52
N TYR A 111 9.26 -16.32 29.86
CA TYR A 111 9.86 -16.97 31.05
C TYR A 111 11.32 -17.39 30.82
N ASN A 112 11.71 -17.71 29.59
CA ASN A 112 13.07 -18.15 29.26
C ASN A 112 13.58 -17.34 28.03
N PRO A 113 13.90 -16.05 28.22
CA PRO A 113 14.20 -15.15 27.10
C PRO A 113 15.52 -15.49 26.37
N GLY A 114 16.43 -16.23 27.00
CA GLY A 114 17.76 -16.51 26.45
C GLY A 114 18.52 -15.21 26.15
N PRO A 115 18.99 -15.02 24.92
CA PRO A 115 19.68 -13.77 24.51
C PRO A 115 18.72 -12.64 24.10
N LEU A 116 17.39 -12.86 24.07
CA LEU A 116 16.41 -11.92 23.60
C LEU A 116 16.08 -10.86 24.66
N GLY A 117 16.02 -9.59 24.26
CA GLY A 117 15.54 -8.49 25.08
C GLY A 117 14.01 -8.39 25.10
N ALA A 118 13.48 -7.47 25.92
CA ALA A 118 12.05 -7.23 26.00
C ALA A 118 11.46 -6.77 24.65
N ASP A 119 12.19 -5.96 23.91
CA ASP A 119 11.76 -5.46 22.58
C ASP A 119 11.71 -6.59 21.55
N ASP A 120 12.67 -7.53 21.58
CA ASP A 120 12.67 -8.71 20.70
C ASP A 120 11.46 -9.61 20.97
N LEU A 121 11.08 -9.75 22.24
CA LEU A 121 9.91 -10.53 22.65
C LEU A 121 8.59 -9.87 22.24
N LEU A 122 8.52 -8.54 22.30
CA LEU A 122 7.38 -7.78 21.77
C LEU A 122 7.24 -7.97 20.25
N GLN A 123 8.34 -7.87 19.51
CA GLN A 123 8.33 -8.12 18.06
C GLN A 123 7.91 -9.55 17.74
N LEU A 124 8.39 -10.55 18.50
CA LEU A 124 7.95 -11.93 18.35
C LEU A 124 6.43 -12.08 18.56
N ALA A 125 5.90 -11.44 19.60
CA ALA A 125 4.47 -11.49 19.91
C ALA A 125 3.63 -10.84 18.81
N GLU A 126 4.02 -9.66 18.34
CA GLU A 126 3.36 -8.96 17.22
C GLU A 126 3.38 -9.81 15.96
N LYS A 127 4.53 -10.39 15.59
CA LYS A 127 4.68 -11.26 14.42
C LYS A 127 3.73 -12.46 14.51
N LYS A 128 3.69 -13.16 15.64
CA LYS A 128 2.83 -14.34 15.84
C LYS A 128 1.33 -14.02 15.73
N VAL A 129 0.90 -12.89 16.28
CA VAL A 129 -0.49 -12.45 16.18
C VAL A 129 -0.83 -12.00 14.76
N LEU A 130 0.10 -11.33 14.08
CA LEU A 130 -0.08 -10.88 12.70
C LEU A 130 -0.17 -12.08 11.73
N GLU A 131 0.68 -13.11 11.87
CA GLU A 131 0.60 -14.36 11.10
C GLU A 131 -0.81 -14.97 11.16
N ILE A 132 -1.43 -15.04 12.34
CA ILE A 132 -2.80 -15.55 12.51
C ILE A 132 -3.83 -14.66 11.79
N ALA A 133 -3.61 -13.33 11.80
CA ALA A 133 -4.51 -12.38 11.14
C ALA A 133 -4.37 -12.43 9.61
N GLU A 134 -3.18 -12.71 9.09
CA GLU A 134 -2.89 -12.80 7.65
C GLU A 134 -3.29 -14.15 7.03
N GLU A 135 -3.31 -15.23 7.81
CA GLU A 135 -3.86 -16.54 7.41
C GLU A 135 -5.38 -16.53 7.24
N ARG A 136 -6.06 -15.41 7.53
CA ARG A 136 -7.47 -15.29 7.16
C ARG A 136 -7.58 -15.39 5.64
N PRO A 137 -8.53 -16.20 5.12
CA PRO A 137 -8.83 -16.18 3.70
C PRO A 137 -9.03 -14.72 3.31
N LYS A 138 -8.25 -14.23 2.34
CA LYS A 138 -8.50 -12.90 1.78
C LYS A 138 -9.91 -12.95 1.26
N GLU A 139 -10.80 -12.11 1.78
CA GLU A 139 -12.12 -11.89 1.19
C GLU A 139 -11.86 -11.39 -0.24
N GLY A 140 -11.88 -12.31 -1.20
CA GLY A 140 -11.58 -12.02 -2.60
C GLY A 140 -11.79 -13.28 -3.41
N GLY A 141 -12.93 -13.39 -4.05
CA GLY A 141 -13.26 -14.37 -5.08
C GLY A 141 -13.59 -13.65 -6.38
N PHE A 142 -13.98 -14.40 -7.40
CA PHE A 142 -14.52 -13.82 -8.62
C PHE A 142 -15.79 -13.04 -8.32
N ILE A 143 -15.79 -11.74 -8.67
CA ILE A 143 -16.98 -10.90 -8.58
C ILE A 143 -17.73 -11.01 -9.88
N GLY A 144 -19.00 -11.40 -9.84
CA GLY A 144 -19.84 -11.49 -11.02
C GLY A 144 -19.93 -10.15 -11.76
N VAL A 145 -19.80 -10.16 -13.10
CA VAL A 145 -19.78 -8.97 -13.94
C VAL A 145 -20.99 -8.05 -13.72
N ASN A 146 -22.15 -8.59 -13.42
CA ASN A 146 -23.38 -7.80 -13.20
C ASN A 146 -23.29 -6.83 -12.01
N SER A 147 -22.63 -7.26 -10.90
CA SER A 147 -22.40 -6.38 -9.75
C SER A 147 -21.38 -5.30 -10.07
N LEU A 148 -20.32 -5.65 -10.82
CA LEU A 148 -19.30 -4.70 -11.28
C LEU A 148 -19.87 -3.68 -12.27
N LEU A 149 -20.74 -4.10 -13.19
CA LEU A 149 -21.42 -3.19 -14.13
C LEU A 149 -22.29 -2.17 -13.41
N LYS A 150 -23.05 -2.59 -12.40
CA LYS A 150 -23.85 -1.67 -11.60
C LYS A 150 -22.98 -0.62 -10.92
N ALA A 151 -21.92 -1.04 -10.23
CA ALA A 151 -20.99 -0.14 -9.56
C ALA A 151 -20.28 0.81 -10.56
N ALA A 152 -19.90 0.31 -11.74
CA ALA A 152 -19.27 1.10 -12.78
C ALA A 152 -20.23 2.19 -13.33
N VAL A 153 -21.49 1.84 -13.60
CA VAL A 153 -22.50 2.80 -14.08
C VAL A 153 -22.79 3.87 -13.02
N GLU A 154 -22.94 3.47 -11.74
CA GLU A 154 -23.12 4.42 -10.64
C GLU A 154 -21.93 5.38 -10.51
N LYS A 155 -20.70 4.88 -10.67
CA LYS A 155 -19.48 5.70 -10.66
C LYS A 155 -19.45 6.67 -11.85
N ILE A 156 -19.80 6.22 -13.07
CA ILE A 156 -19.86 7.06 -14.28
C ILE A 156 -20.91 8.16 -14.11
N ASP A 157 -22.11 7.83 -13.58
CA ASP A 157 -23.17 8.82 -13.34
C ASP A 157 -22.75 9.86 -12.29
N ALA A 158 -22.07 9.45 -11.23
CA ALA A 158 -21.51 10.37 -10.24
C ALA A 158 -20.46 11.32 -10.85
N LEU A 159 -19.57 10.80 -11.70
CA LEU A 159 -18.58 11.59 -12.43
C LEU A 159 -19.22 12.55 -13.43
N PHE A 160 -20.24 12.10 -14.17
CA PHE A 160 -20.98 12.93 -15.12
C PHE A 160 -21.68 14.11 -14.46
N ARG A 161 -22.14 13.95 -13.20
CA ARG A 161 -22.76 15.03 -12.42
C ARG A 161 -21.74 15.94 -11.72
N SER A 162 -20.47 15.57 -11.71
CA SER A 162 -19.40 16.38 -11.15
C SER A 162 -18.93 17.40 -12.18
N ASP A 163 -18.87 18.69 -11.79
CA ASP A 163 -18.29 19.74 -12.63
C ASP A 163 -16.74 19.75 -12.60
N SER A 164 -16.12 18.74 -11.99
CA SER A 164 -14.67 18.66 -11.82
C SER A 164 -14.07 17.57 -12.71
N ASP A 165 -13.06 17.93 -13.49
CA ASP A 165 -12.25 16.98 -14.28
C ASP A 165 -11.30 16.15 -13.39
N ILE A 166 -11.21 16.48 -12.08
CA ILE A 166 -10.36 15.78 -11.11
C ILE A 166 -11.20 14.71 -10.42
N THR A 167 -10.95 13.44 -10.77
CA THR A 167 -11.66 12.27 -10.22
C THR A 167 -10.95 11.66 -9.02
N GLY A 168 -9.65 11.92 -8.88
CA GLY A 168 -8.81 11.50 -7.77
C GLY A 168 -8.50 12.64 -6.80
N VAL A 169 -7.44 12.44 -6.00
CA VAL A 169 -6.90 13.47 -5.10
C VAL A 169 -6.14 14.50 -5.93
N SER A 170 -6.50 15.78 -5.79
CA SER A 170 -5.84 16.87 -6.52
C SER A 170 -4.33 16.92 -6.25
N THR A 171 -3.55 17.10 -7.31
CA THR A 171 -2.11 17.33 -7.20
C THR A 171 -1.75 18.77 -6.80
N GLY A 172 -2.70 19.70 -6.89
CA GLY A 172 -2.48 21.15 -6.72
C GLY A 172 -1.85 21.85 -7.94
N LEU A 173 -1.48 21.07 -8.98
CA LEU A 173 -0.90 21.59 -10.22
C LEU A 173 -1.84 21.27 -11.40
N ASN A 174 -2.30 22.33 -12.09
CA ASN A 174 -3.35 22.22 -13.12
C ASN A 174 -2.93 21.32 -14.28
N GLU A 175 -1.72 21.50 -14.81
CA GLU A 175 -1.23 20.73 -15.94
C GLU A 175 -1.06 19.24 -15.58
N LEU A 176 -0.61 18.96 -14.35
CA LEU A 176 -0.50 17.59 -13.85
C LEU A 176 -1.89 16.97 -13.61
N ASN A 177 -2.84 17.74 -13.05
CA ASN A 177 -4.23 17.30 -12.91
C ASN A 177 -4.88 17.02 -14.26
N ALA A 178 -4.66 17.83 -15.28
CA ALA A 178 -5.20 17.61 -16.62
C ALA A 178 -4.71 16.31 -17.24
N LYS A 179 -3.46 15.87 -16.96
CA LYS A 179 -2.91 14.61 -17.46
C LYS A 179 -3.31 13.39 -16.62
N THR A 180 -3.47 13.55 -15.29
CA THR A 180 -3.69 12.42 -14.37
C THR A 180 -5.11 12.33 -13.83
N SER A 181 -5.94 13.36 -14.03
CA SER A 181 -7.23 13.56 -13.34
C SER A 181 -7.09 13.46 -11.80
N GLY A 182 -5.91 13.84 -11.27
CA GLY A 182 -5.51 13.65 -9.86
C GLY A 182 -5.01 12.24 -9.55
N TRP A 183 -4.50 12.04 -8.33
CA TRP A 183 -4.03 10.73 -7.87
C TRP A 183 -5.19 9.80 -7.58
N GLN A 184 -5.29 8.69 -8.29
CA GLN A 184 -6.43 7.80 -8.20
C GLN A 184 -6.34 6.88 -6.96
N PRO A 185 -7.47 6.50 -6.35
CA PRO A 185 -7.50 5.50 -5.28
C PRO A 185 -6.83 4.18 -5.71
N GLY A 186 -6.08 3.58 -4.79
CA GLY A 186 -5.38 2.31 -5.04
C GLY A 186 -4.13 2.42 -5.91
N GLU A 187 -3.71 3.63 -6.34
CA GLU A 187 -2.49 3.83 -7.13
C GLU A 187 -1.25 3.95 -6.24
N LEU A 188 -0.16 3.37 -6.73
CA LEU A 188 1.20 3.62 -6.24
C LEU A 188 1.88 4.63 -7.16
N ILE A 189 2.16 5.81 -6.64
CA ILE A 189 2.85 6.90 -7.31
C ILE A 189 4.30 6.94 -6.82
N VAL A 190 5.26 6.85 -7.72
CA VAL A 190 6.67 6.99 -7.40
C VAL A 190 7.18 8.34 -7.86
N LEU A 191 7.52 9.21 -6.91
CA LEU A 191 8.13 10.51 -7.17
C LEU A 191 9.64 10.40 -7.03
N ALA A 192 10.37 10.50 -8.13
CA ALA A 192 11.80 10.30 -8.14
C ALA A 192 12.57 11.53 -8.62
N ALA A 193 13.69 11.81 -7.95
CA ALA A 193 14.55 12.93 -8.32
C ALA A 193 15.99 12.74 -7.80
N ARG A 194 16.91 13.52 -8.36
CA ARG A 194 18.23 13.71 -7.74
C ARG A 194 18.09 14.63 -6.52
N PRO A 195 19.05 14.58 -5.56
CA PRO A 195 19.09 15.52 -4.43
C PRO A 195 18.98 16.96 -4.90
N SER A 196 18.37 17.83 -4.10
CA SER A 196 18.20 19.26 -4.34
C SER A 196 17.25 19.66 -5.48
N MET A 197 16.63 18.71 -6.18
CA MET A 197 15.61 18.99 -7.21
C MET A 197 14.26 19.42 -6.65
N GLY A 198 14.04 19.29 -5.34
CA GLY A 198 12.78 19.67 -4.67
C GLY A 198 11.81 18.51 -4.47
N LYS A 199 12.28 17.25 -4.44
CA LYS A 199 11.46 16.03 -4.28
C LYS A 199 10.49 16.13 -3.09
N THR A 200 10.99 16.35 -1.88
CA THR A 200 10.18 16.50 -0.66
C THR A 200 9.26 17.73 -0.72
N ALA A 201 9.72 18.84 -1.36
CA ALA A 201 8.89 20.04 -1.53
C ALA A 201 7.66 19.73 -2.40
N LEU A 202 7.83 19.08 -3.54
CA LEU A 202 6.72 18.71 -4.41
C LEU A 202 5.76 17.73 -3.73
N ALA A 203 6.29 16.73 -3.01
CA ALA A 203 5.47 15.79 -2.27
C ALA A 203 4.63 16.47 -1.18
N LEU A 204 5.21 17.44 -0.46
CA LEU A 204 4.47 18.26 0.52
C LEU A 204 3.41 19.16 -0.16
N ASN A 205 3.64 19.63 -1.39
CA ASN A 205 2.59 20.33 -2.14
C ASN A 205 1.41 19.40 -2.48
N PHE A 206 1.67 18.11 -2.79
CA PHE A 206 0.58 17.14 -2.96
C PHE A 206 -0.16 16.88 -1.66
N VAL A 207 0.55 16.77 -0.52
CA VAL A 207 -0.04 16.67 0.82
C VAL A 207 -0.90 17.91 1.12
N GLU A 208 -0.39 19.12 0.85
CA GLU A 208 -1.13 20.36 1.01
C GLU A 208 -2.40 20.37 0.17
N ALA A 209 -2.32 20.03 -1.12
CA ALA A 209 -3.46 19.96 -2.01
C ALA A 209 -4.51 18.96 -1.51
N ALA A 210 -4.09 17.78 -1.07
CA ALA A 210 -4.98 16.78 -0.48
C ALA A 210 -5.71 17.31 0.76
N LEU A 211 -4.98 17.95 1.70
CA LEU A 211 -5.58 18.53 2.92
C LEU A 211 -6.58 19.64 2.63
N MET A 212 -6.39 20.40 1.54
CA MET A 212 -7.28 21.52 1.19
C MET A 212 -8.51 21.07 0.39
N THR A 213 -8.44 19.94 -0.32
CA THR A 213 -9.51 19.49 -1.22
C THR A 213 -10.38 18.37 -0.65
N GLN A 214 -9.93 17.69 0.41
CA GLN A 214 -10.69 16.58 1.02
C GLN A 214 -10.67 16.65 2.56
N SER A 215 -11.58 15.91 3.19
CA SER A 215 -11.69 15.79 4.65
C SER A 215 -11.10 14.51 5.22
N LYS A 216 -10.56 13.63 4.38
CA LYS A 216 -9.95 12.36 4.80
C LYS A 216 -8.58 12.59 5.44
N PRO A 217 -8.13 11.68 6.33
CA PRO A 217 -6.79 11.73 6.90
C PRO A 217 -5.70 11.68 5.83
N VAL A 218 -4.64 12.46 6.02
CA VAL A 218 -3.42 12.41 5.21
C VAL A 218 -2.28 11.95 6.11
N LEU A 219 -1.60 10.88 5.72
CA LEU A 219 -0.49 10.30 6.48
C LEU A 219 0.84 10.59 5.78
N VAL A 220 1.82 11.01 6.56
CA VAL A 220 3.19 11.26 6.09
C VAL A 220 4.16 10.46 6.94
N PHE A 221 4.85 9.51 6.32
CA PHE A 221 5.96 8.77 6.93
C PHE A 221 7.26 9.39 6.44
N SER A 222 7.97 10.09 7.33
CA SER A 222 9.22 10.79 7.03
C SER A 222 10.39 10.06 7.66
N LEU A 223 11.11 9.28 6.86
CA LEU A 223 12.25 8.50 7.33
C LEU A 223 13.58 9.29 7.28
N GLU A 224 13.57 10.46 6.63
CA GLU A 224 14.76 11.31 6.43
C GLU A 224 14.73 12.57 7.30
N MET A 225 13.55 13.16 7.49
CA MET A 225 13.42 14.47 8.12
C MET A 225 12.50 14.41 9.36
N PRO A 226 12.82 15.15 10.43
CA PRO A 226 11.96 15.23 11.60
C PRO A 226 10.65 15.98 11.27
N ALA A 227 9.58 15.64 12.00
CA ALA A 227 8.23 16.12 11.77
C ALA A 227 8.10 17.66 11.85
N ASP A 228 8.80 18.28 12.80
CA ASP A 228 8.82 19.73 12.98
C ASP A 228 9.41 20.47 11.76
N ALA A 229 10.45 19.91 11.15
CA ALA A 229 11.05 20.46 9.93
C ALA A 229 10.08 20.40 8.73
N LEU A 230 9.28 19.33 8.63
CA LEU A 230 8.24 19.23 7.59
C LEU A 230 7.13 20.26 7.82
N VAL A 231 6.67 20.41 9.06
CA VAL A 231 5.65 21.42 9.40
C VAL A 231 6.16 22.84 9.11
N MET A 232 7.42 23.16 9.45
CA MET A 232 8.02 24.45 9.10
C MET A 232 8.07 24.70 7.58
N ARG A 233 8.37 23.66 6.78
CA ARG A 233 8.30 23.76 5.31
C ARG A 233 6.88 24.00 4.81
N MET A 234 5.89 23.32 5.37
CA MET A 234 4.48 23.54 5.01
C MET A 234 4.03 24.96 5.38
N LEU A 235 4.42 25.48 6.54
CA LEU A 235 4.14 26.86 6.93
C LEU A 235 4.79 27.87 5.98
N SER A 236 6.05 27.62 5.56
CA SER A 236 6.74 28.43 4.54
C SER A 236 5.98 28.41 3.21
N SER A 237 5.60 27.23 2.74
CA SER A 237 4.87 27.03 1.49
C SER A 237 3.51 27.71 1.49
N ILE A 238 2.68 27.44 2.49
CA ILE A 238 1.30 27.96 2.60
C ILE A 238 1.27 29.46 2.85
N GLY A 239 2.18 29.94 3.72
CA GLY A 239 2.28 31.35 4.09
C GLY A 239 3.06 32.21 3.09
N ARG A 240 3.77 31.58 2.14
CA ARG A 240 4.72 32.26 1.24
C ARG A 240 5.75 33.10 2.01
N ILE A 241 6.31 32.50 3.07
CA ILE A 241 7.33 33.10 3.93
C ILE A 241 8.66 32.42 3.60
N ASP A 242 9.74 33.19 3.53
CA ASP A 242 11.07 32.65 3.30
C ASP A 242 11.44 31.58 4.34
N GLN A 243 11.76 30.37 3.87
CA GLN A 243 12.09 29.24 4.74
C GLN A 243 13.33 29.53 5.62
N GLY A 244 14.30 30.28 5.10
CA GLY A 244 15.47 30.70 5.86
C GLY A 244 15.08 31.58 7.05
N ASN A 245 14.11 32.48 6.86
CA ASN A 245 13.59 33.35 7.93
C ASN A 245 12.83 32.52 8.98
N ILE A 246 11.99 31.59 8.59
CA ILE A 246 11.32 30.70 9.53
C ILE A 246 12.34 29.90 10.35
N ARG A 247 13.32 29.26 9.68
CA ARG A 247 14.33 28.44 10.33
C ARG A 247 15.23 29.22 11.31
N THR A 248 15.53 30.47 10.99
CA THR A 248 16.41 31.32 11.82
C THR A 248 15.65 32.18 12.82
N GLY A 249 14.31 32.16 12.79
CA GLY A 249 13.47 33.04 13.61
C GLY A 249 13.52 34.53 13.22
N ARG A 250 14.08 34.86 12.03
CA ARG A 250 14.21 36.23 11.53
C ARG A 250 12.99 36.67 10.71
N LEU A 251 11.81 36.55 11.33
CA LEU A 251 10.54 36.95 10.72
C LEU A 251 10.38 38.48 10.80
N THR A 252 9.84 39.06 9.73
CA THR A 252 9.42 40.48 9.71
C THR A 252 8.03 40.63 10.33
N GLU A 253 7.63 41.83 10.68
CA GLU A 253 6.26 42.10 11.18
C GLU A 253 5.19 41.71 10.17
N GLU A 254 5.47 41.75 8.86
CA GLU A 254 4.55 41.31 7.80
C GLU A 254 4.45 39.78 7.68
N ASP A 255 5.44 39.05 8.16
CA ASP A 255 5.45 37.58 8.08
C ASP A 255 4.55 36.93 9.15
N TRP A 256 4.38 37.58 10.30
CA TRP A 256 3.57 37.05 11.40
C TRP A 256 2.10 36.81 11.03
N PRO A 257 1.38 37.74 10.40
CA PRO A 257 0.01 37.50 9.93
C PRO A 257 -0.09 36.40 8.90
N LYS A 258 0.92 36.25 8.02
CA LYS A 258 0.98 35.16 7.03
C LYS A 258 1.19 33.81 7.71
N LEU A 259 2.07 33.75 8.72
CA LEU A 259 2.33 32.55 9.51
C LEU A 259 1.08 32.11 10.26
N GLU A 260 0.38 33.03 10.92
CA GLU A 260 -0.88 32.74 11.61
C GLU A 260 -1.97 32.24 10.64
N ALA A 261 -2.06 32.85 9.47
CA ALA A 261 -3.01 32.41 8.44
C ALA A 261 -2.69 30.99 7.93
N ALA A 262 -1.41 30.67 7.73
CA ALA A 262 -0.95 29.34 7.34
C ALA A 262 -1.24 28.32 8.45
N ALA A 263 -0.93 28.64 9.70
CA ALA A 263 -1.20 27.79 10.85
C ALA A 263 -2.71 27.51 11.02
N ARG A 264 -3.58 28.54 10.85
CA ARG A 264 -5.04 28.36 10.88
C ARG A 264 -5.55 27.42 9.79
N LYS A 265 -4.95 27.45 8.59
CA LYS A 265 -5.33 26.53 7.49
C LYS A 265 -5.01 25.06 7.81
N LEU A 266 -3.98 24.80 8.61
CA LEU A 266 -3.55 23.45 8.98
C LEU A 266 -4.19 22.95 10.28
N LYS A 267 -4.59 23.84 11.21
CA LYS A 267 -4.98 23.53 12.58
C LYS A 267 -6.02 22.42 12.72
N ASP A 268 -7.04 22.42 11.87
CA ASP A 268 -8.17 21.47 11.95
C ASP A 268 -8.10 20.38 10.87
N LYS A 269 -6.95 20.25 10.21
CA LYS A 269 -6.75 19.24 9.18
C LYS A 269 -6.27 17.92 9.78
N LEU A 270 -6.75 16.82 9.25
CA LEU A 270 -6.35 15.47 9.66
C LEU A 270 -5.02 15.09 9.01
N LEU A 271 -3.95 15.77 9.42
CA LEU A 271 -2.57 15.47 9.02
C LEU A 271 -1.86 14.71 10.15
N PHE A 272 -1.33 13.54 9.83
CA PHE A 272 -0.57 12.71 10.76
C PHE A 272 0.84 12.51 10.19
N ILE A 273 1.86 12.90 10.94
CA ILE A 273 3.27 12.77 10.54
C ILE A 273 3.94 11.81 11.51
N ASP A 274 4.64 10.84 10.95
CA ASP A 274 5.47 9.88 11.66
C ASP A 274 6.89 9.99 11.14
N ASP A 275 7.84 10.36 12.00
CA ASP A 275 9.25 10.56 11.68
C ASP A 275 10.17 9.47 12.25
N THR A 276 9.59 8.31 12.56
CA THR A 276 10.37 7.16 13.01
C THR A 276 11.26 6.64 11.89
N ALA A 277 12.57 6.58 12.13
CA ALA A 277 13.52 6.06 11.16
C ALA A 277 13.43 4.53 11.02
N GLY A 278 13.75 4.02 9.82
CA GLY A 278 13.92 2.59 9.58
C GLY A 278 12.65 1.75 9.65
N LEU A 279 11.48 2.34 9.39
CA LEU A 279 10.20 1.62 9.40
C LEU A 279 10.19 0.47 8.40
N THR A 280 9.60 -0.64 8.84
CA THR A 280 9.25 -1.77 7.97
C THR A 280 7.89 -1.55 7.29
N PRO A 281 7.59 -2.21 6.16
CA PRO A 281 6.27 -2.16 5.54
C PRO A 281 5.12 -2.55 6.48
N ASN A 282 5.35 -3.52 7.36
CA ASN A 282 4.37 -3.98 8.34
C ASN A 282 4.08 -2.92 9.41
N GLU A 283 5.08 -2.18 9.87
CA GLU A 283 4.89 -1.07 10.81
C GLU A 283 4.10 0.07 10.14
N VAL A 284 4.43 0.45 8.91
CA VAL A 284 3.66 1.44 8.14
C VAL A 284 2.20 1.01 8.04
N ARG A 285 1.94 -0.26 7.69
CA ARG A 285 0.58 -0.82 7.61
C ARG A 285 -0.14 -0.81 8.97
N SER A 286 0.56 -1.18 10.05
CA SER A 286 0.00 -1.20 11.41
C SER A 286 -0.39 0.20 11.88
N ARG A 287 0.48 1.20 11.67
CA ARG A 287 0.23 2.61 12.03
C ARG A 287 -0.88 3.22 11.18
N THR A 288 -0.90 2.91 9.88
CA THR A 288 -2.02 3.30 8.99
C THR A 288 -3.34 2.74 9.49
N ARG A 289 -3.37 1.46 9.89
CA ARG A 289 -4.57 0.80 10.44
C ARG A 289 -5.07 1.48 11.71
N LYS A 290 -4.16 1.92 12.58
CA LYS A 290 -4.54 2.65 13.80
C LYS A 290 -5.26 3.95 13.46
N VAL A 291 -4.70 4.78 12.57
CA VAL A 291 -5.35 6.03 12.15
C VAL A 291 -6.66 5.77 11.43
N ALA A 292 -6.71 4.75 10.56
CA ALA A 292 -7.93 4.39 9.83
C ALA A 292 -9.09 3.97 10.75
N ARG A 293 -8.80 3.33 11.88
CA ARG A 293 -9.83 2.96 12.88
C ARG A 293 -10.38 4.18 13.62
N GLU A 294 -9.56 5.17 13.89
CA GLU A 294 -9.91 6.34 14.69
C GLU A 294 -10.53 7.46 13.84
N HIS A 295 -10.09 7.62 12.59
CA HIS A 295 -10.41 8.77 11.75
C HIS A 295 -10.97 8.42 10.36
N GLY A 296 -11.13 7.13 10.06
CA GLY A 296 -11.54 6.65 8.74
C GLY A 296 -10.35 6.44 7.80
N ASN A 297 -10.63 5.82 6.64
CA ASN A 297 -9.59 5.50 5.66
C ASN A 297 -8.85 6.75 5.18
N PRO A 298 -7.50 6.68 5.04
CA PRO A 298 -6.71 7.79 4.56
C PRO A 298 -7.11 8.19 3.14
N GLY A 299 -6.98 9.48 2.84
CA GLY A 299 -7.16 10.02 1.50
C GLY A 299 -5.85 10.08 0.71
N LEU A 300 -4.72 10.09 1.41
CA LEU A 300 -3.38 10.08 0.83
C LEU A 300 -2.38 9.54 1.85
N ILE A 301 -1.44 8.72 1.40
CA ILE A 301 -0.27 8.31 2.18
C ILE A 301 0.99 8.74 1.43
N MET A 302 1.92 9.40 2.12
CA MET A 302 3.23 9.80 1.59
C MET A 302 4.34 9.13 2.40
N ILE A 303 5.38 8.65 1.71
CA ILE A 303 6.55 7.98 2.32
C ILE A 303 7.83 8.58 1.76
N ASP A 304 8.65 9.22 2.61
CA ASP A 304 9.92 9.85 2.27
C ASP A 304 11.07 9.15 2.99
N TYR A 305 11.86 8.28 2.36
CA TYR A 305 11.80 7.70 1.04
C TYR A 305 12.03 6.17 1.10
N LEU A 306 11.63 5.42 0.06
CA LEU A 306 11.63 3.95 0.02
C LEU A 306 12.95 3.29 0.43
N GLN A 307 14.07 3.88 0.01
CA GLN A 307 15.40 3.32 0.29
C GLN A 307 15.84 3.47 1.75
N LEU A 308 15.09 4.09 2.64
CA LEU A 308 15.34 4.09 4.09
C LEU A 308 14.50 3.06 4.85
N MET A 309 13.55 2.43 4.17
CA MET A 309 12.79 1.32 4.75
C MET A 309 13.63 0.05 4.80
N HIS A 310 13.30 -0.84 5.72
CA HIS A 310 13.93 -2.14 5.91
C HIS A 310 12.91 -3.26 5.93
N VAL A 311 13.34 -4.47 5.52
CA VAL A 311 12.56 -5.69 5.67
C VAL A 311 13.20 -6.55 6.75
N ALA A 312 12.47 -6.84 7.82
CA ALA A 312 12.98 -7.62 8.93
C ALA A 312 13.35 -9.05 8.49
N GLY A 313 14.59 -9.46 8.78
CA GLY A 313 15.07 -10.82 8.48
C GLY A 313 15.46 -11.07 7.02
N SER A 314 15.51 -10.05 6.17
CA SER A 314 16.00 -10.20 4.80
C SER A 314 17.52 -10.47 4.82
N THR A 315 17.91 -11.64 4.30
CA THR A 315 19.33 -12.00 4.01
C THR A 315 19.65 -11.78 2.54
N GLU A 316 18.69 -11.35 1.75
CA GLU A 316 18.75 -11.13 0.32
C GLU A 316 19.28 -9.72 0.00
N GLY A 317 19.82 -9.54 -1.21
CA GLY A 317 20.42 -8.27 -1.60
C GLY A 317 19.41 -7.10 -1.63
N ARG A 318 19.90 -5.86 -1.54
CA ARG A 318 19.12 -4.62 -1.47
C ARG A 318 18.04 -4.50 -2.56
N THR A 319 18.30 -5.00 -3.77
CA THR A 319 17.33 -4.99 -4.87
C THR A 319 16.06 -5.80 -4.57
N GLN A 320 16.20 -6.94 -3.89
CA GLN A 320 15.05 -7.77 -3.50
C GLN A 320 14.26 -7.11 -2.37
N GLU A 321 14.96 -6.53 -1.41
CA GLU A 321 14.35 -5.79 -0.30
C GLU A 321 13.49 -4.61 -0.82
N VAL A 322 14.03 -3.81 -1.76
CA VAL A 322 13.30 -2.72 -2.40
C VAL A 322 12.09 -3.23 -3.19
N SER A 323 12.21 -4.41 -3.81
CA SER A 323 11.11 -5.05 -4.54
C SER A 323 9.97 -5.48 -3.61
N GLU A 324 10.30 -6.00 -2.43
CA GLU A 324 9.31 -6.36 -1.42
C GLU A 324 8.61 -5.13 -0.83
N ILE A 325 9.39 -4.08 -0.53
CA ILE A 325 8.85 -2.80 -0.08
C ILE A 325 7.88 -2.22 -1.11
N SER A 326 8.26 -2.17 -2.38
CA SER A 326 7.42 -1.65 -3.47
C SER A 326 6.09 -2.40 -3.58
N ARG A 327 6.12 -3.73 -3.59
CA ARG A 327 4.90 -4.57 -3.60
C ARG A 327 4.03 -4.33 -2.38
N SER A 328 4.64 -4.18 -1.21
CA SER A 328 3.92 -3.90 0.04
C SER A 328 3.23 -2.53 0.00
N MET A 329 3.86 -1.51 -0.57
CA MET A 329 3.26 -0.18 -0.73
C MET A 329 2.11 -0.19 -1.75
N LYS A 330 2.24 -0.97 -2.84
CA LYS A 330 1.13 -1.18 -3.78
C LYS A 330 -0.04 -1.94 -3.12
N ALA A 331 0.25 -2.92 -2.27
CA ALA A 331 -0.77 -3.62 -1.51
C ALA A 331 -1.48 -2.68 -0.52
N LEU A 332 -0.72 -1.80 0.16
CA LEU A 332 -1.26 -0.77 1.07
C LEU A 332 -2.23 0.18 0.35
N ALA A 333 -1.85 0.66 -0.85
CA ALA A 333 -2.72 1.51 -1.66
C ALA A 333 -4.06 0.83 -1.97
N LYS A 334 -4.03 -0.45 -2.35
CA LYS A 334 -5.24 -1.24 -2.63
C LYS A 334 -6.06 -1.53 -1.37
N GLU A 335 -5.42 -1.82 -0.23
CA GLU A 335 -6.08 -2.15 1.03
C GLU A 335 -6.93 -0.99 1.56
N TYR A 336 -6.40 0.24 1.44
CA TYR A 336 -7.09 1.44 1.94
C TYR A 336 -7.82 2.24 0.86
N ASP A 337 -7.79 1.77 -0.40
CA ASP A 337 -8.39 2.46 -1.55
C ASP A 337 -8.00 3.95 -1.59
N CYS A 338 -6.69 4.22 -1.43
CA CYS A 338 -6.13 5.56 -1.45
C CYS A 338 -4.81 5.60 -2.24
N PRO A 339 -4.43 6.74 -2.83
CA PRO A 339 -3.12 6.91 -3.44
C PRO A 339 -2.00 6.84 -2.40
N VAL A 340 -0.93 6.12 -2.75
CA VAL A 340 0.31 6.07 -1.96
C VAL A 340 1.43 6.69 -2.78
N ILE A 341 2.00 7.77 -2.29
CA ILE A 341 3.14 8.47 -2.91
C ILE A 341 4.41 8.04 -2.22
N CYS A 342 5.28 7.36 -2.94
CA CYS A 342 6.59 6.94 -2.46
C CYS A 342 7.68 7.76 -3.12
N LEU A 343 8.52 8.38 -2.30
CA LEU A 343 9.68 9.10 -2.80
C LEU A 343 10.82 8.14 -3.07
N SER A 344 11.57 8.39 -4.14
CA SER A 344 12.72 7.58 -4.54
C SER A 344 13.90 8.45 -4.98
N GLN A 345 15.10 8.02 -4.69
CA GLN A 345 16.30 8.70 -5.15
C GLN A 345 16.81 8.04 -6.43
N LEU A 346 17.16 8.87 -7.43
CA LEU A 346 17.70 8.41 -8.70
C LEU A 346 19.18 8.03 -8.60
N ASN A 347 19.62 7.12 -9.49
CA ASN A 347 21.02 6.75 -9.64
C ASN A 347 21.87 7.96 -10.07
N ARG A 348 23.11 8.02 -9.61
CA ARG A 348 24.06 9.09 -9.98
C ARG A 348 24.42 9.07 -11.48
N GLY A 349 24.23 7.96 -12.17
CA GLY A 349 24.50 7.82 -13.61
C GLY A 349 23.75 8.82 -14.49
N VAL A 350 22.60 9.36 -14.03
CA VAL A 350 21.87 10.40 -14.77
C VAL A 350 22.70 11.68 -14.96
N GLU A 351 23.59 12.01 -14.01
CA GLU A 351 24.42 13.22 -14.06
C GLU A 351 25.58 13.14 -15.07
N SER A 352 25.98 11.92 -15.47
CA SER A 352 27.05 11.68 -16.43
C SER A 352 26.59 11.74 -17.90
N ARG A 353 25.28 11.79 -18.15
CA ARG A 353 24.72 11.85 -19.50
C ARG A 353 24.70 13.29 -20.03
N PRO A 354 24.84 13.48 -21.36
CA PRO A 354 24.62 14.80 -21.98
C PRO A 354 23.21 15.35 -21.68
N ASN A 355 22.17 14.56 -21.90
CA ASN A 355 20.82 14.87 -21.46
C ASN A 355 20.58 14.29 -20.07
N LYS A 356 20.47 15.16 -19.07
CA LYS A 356 20.29 14.81 -17.66
C LYS A 356 18.82 14.68 -17.23
N ARG A 357 17.87 14.71 -18.20
CA ARG A 357 16.47 14.42 -17.90
C ARG A 357 16.33 12.96 -17.49
N PRO A 358 15.67 12.71 -16.32
CA PRO A 358 15.50 11.36 -15.81
C PRO A 358 14.62 10.48 -16.72
N MET A 359 14.89 9.17 -16.71
CA MET A 359 14.09 8.13 -17.34
C MET A 359 13.93 6.93 -16.40
N ASN A 360 13.05 6.00 -16.72
CA ASN A 360 12.72 4.86 -15.81
C ASN A 360 13.96 4.02 -15.43
N SER A 361 14.92 3.85 -16.34
CA SER A 361 16.17 3.13 -16.05
C SER A 361 17.08 3.80 -15.01
N ASP A 362 16.82 5.06 -14.64
CA ASP A 362 17.57 5.78 -13.62
C ASP A 362 17.05 5.53 -12.19
N LEU A 363 15.91 4.87 -12.06
CA LEU A 363 15.42 4.42 -10.77
C LEU A 363 16.43 3.40 -10.20
N ARG A 364 16.98 3.64 -9.04
CA ARG A 364 18.01 2.81 -8.41
C ARG A 364 17.43 1.50 -7.89
N GLU A 365 18.07 0.35 -8.21
CA GLU A 365 17.73 -0.99 -7.68
C GLU A 365 16.31 -1.48 -8.02
N SER A 366 15.73 -1.14 -9.21
CA SER A 366 14.29 -0.94 -9.29
C SER A 366 13.55 -1.44 -10.52
N GLY A 367 13.94 -2.51 -11.14
CA GLY A 367 13.04 -3.18 -12.09
C GLY A 367 11.65 -3.47 -11.48
N ALA A 368 11.59 -3.75 -10.17
CA ALA A 368 10.35 -3.99 -9.46
C ALA A 368 9.53 -2.71 -9.21
N ILE A 369 10.16 -1.59 -8.80
CA ILE A 369 9.45 -0.32 -8.63
C ILE A 369 8.78 0.10 -9.94
N GLU A 370 9.50 -0.07 -11.08
CA GLU A 370 8.93 0.24 -12.38
C GLU A 370 7.74 -0.67 -12.72
N GLN A 371 7.76 -1.93 -12.33
CA GLN A 371 6.64 -2.85 -12.57
C GLN A 371 5.43 -2.53 -11.68
N ASP A 372 5.65 -2.31 -10.39
CA ASP A 372 4.61 -2.16 -9.38
C ASP A 372 3.93 -0.79 -9.42
N ALA A 373 4.67 0.29 -9.73
CA ALA A 373 4.14 1.64 -9.80
C ALA A 373 3.09 1.79 -10.91
N ASP A 374 2.02 2.51 -10.60
CA ASP A 374 1.02 2.92 -11.59
C ASP A 374 1.42 4.21 -12.29
N VAL A 375 2.04 5.12 -11.53
CA VAL A 375 2.58 6.39 -12.01
C VAL A 375 4.02 6.54 -11.55
N ILE A 376 4.90 6.97 -12.47
CA ILE A 376 6.27 7.38 -12.16
C ILE A 376 6.44 8.82 -12.62
N LEU A 377 6.74 9.69 -11.66
CA LEU A 377 6.93 11.11 -11.85
C LEU A 377 8.37 11.49 -11.52
N PHE A 378 9.05 12.13 -12.46
CA PHE A 378 10.39 12.66 -12.26
C PHE A 378 10.36 14.18 -12.16
N ILE A 379 11.32 14.74 -11.39
CA ILE A 379 11.56 16.18 -11.34
C ILE A 379 12.90 16.46 -12.00
N TYR A 380 12.89 17.39 -12.94
CA TYR A 380 14.08 17.94 -13.56
C TYR A 380 14.04 19.48 -13.52
N ARG A 381 15.16 20.10 -13.17
CA ARG A 381 15.32 21.55 -13.18
C ARG A 381 16.63 21.84 -13.91
N ASP A 382 16.49 22.50 -15.07
CA ASP A 382 17.65 22.80 -15.92
C ASP A 382 18.62 23.77 -15.23
N GLU A 383 18.11 24.75 -14.52
CA GLU A 383 18.90 25.74 -13.76
C GLU A 383 19.87 25.11 -12.73
N TYR A 384 19.59 23.89 -12.27
CA TYR A 384 20.47 23.17 -11.33
C TYR A 384 21.78 22.71 -11.99
N TYR A 385 21.74 22.40 -13.30
CA TYR A 385 22.88 21.93 -14.06
C TYR A 385 23.48 23.01 -14.96
N ASN A 386 22.69 24.04 -15.30
CA ASN A 386 23.04 25.12 -16.19
C ASN A 386 22.64 26.46 -15.55
N GLU A 387 23.60 27.20 -15.03
CA GLU A 387 23.36 28.50 -14.38
C GLU A 387 22.81 29.55 -15.36
N GLU A 388 23.07 29.39 -16.67
CA GLU A 388 22.57 30.27 -17.74
C GLU A 388 21.31 29.74 -18.42
N SER A 389 20.60 28.79 -17.77
CA SER A 389 19.37 28.23 -18.33
C SER A 389 18.34 29.34 -18.63
N PRO A 390 17.70 29.31 -19.80
CA PRO A 390 16.56 30.19 -20.09
C PRO A 390 15.35 29.87 -19.24
N ASP A 391 15.23 28.63 -18.73
CA ASP A 391 14.13 28.14 -17.91
C ASP A 391 14.39 28.30 -16.40
N LYS A 392 14.98 29.43 -15.95
CA LYS A 392 15.19 29.69 -14.52
C LYS A 392 13.88 29.72 -13.74
N GLY A 393 13.85 29.01 -12.61
CA GLY A 393 12.64 28.88 -11.78
C GLY A 393 11.58 27.95 -12.34
N VAL A 394 11.85 27.26 -13.45
CA VAL A 394 10.95 26.26 -14.03
C VAL A 394 11.42 24.86 -13.69
N ALA A 395 10.47 24.02 -13.31
CA ALA A 395 10.67 22.59 -13.11
C ALA A 395 9.87 21.82 -14.17
N GLU A 396 10.51 20.84 -14.77
CA GLU A 396 9.86 19.84 -15.60
C GLU A 396 9.43 18.65 -14.71
N LEU A 397 8.16 18.35 -14.74
CA LEU A 397 7.55 17.19 -14.09
C LEU A 397 7.29 16.14 -15.17
N ILE A 398 8.17 15.14 -15.26
CA ILE A 398 8.19 14.17 -16.35
C ILE A 398 7.43 12.91 -15.90
N LEU A 399 6.27 12.65 -16.49
CA LEU A 399 5.52 11.40 -16.33
C LEU A 399 6.20 10.32 -17.18
N GLY A 400 7.08 9.51 -16.56
CA GLY A 400 7.79 8.43 -17.23
C GLY A 400 6.97 7.15 -17.36
N LYS A 401 5.93 7.00 -16.52
CA LYS A 401 4.96 5.91 -16.58
C LYS A 401 3.61 6.41 -16.08
N GLN A 402 2.53 5.99 -16.76
CA GLN A 402 1.15 6.18 -16.32
C GLN A 402 0.29 5.05 -16.88
N ARG A 403 -0.35 4.25 -16.00
CA ARG A 403 -1.17 3.11 -16.45
C ARG A 403 -2.49 3.55 -17.08
N ASN A 404 -3.06 4.63 -16.58
CA ASN A 404 -4.42 5.07 -16.91
C ASN A 404 -4.45 6.38 -17.71
N GLY A 405 -3.32 6.79 -18.34
CA GLY A 405 -3.24 8.02 -19.11
C GLY A 405 -1.95 8.13 -19.91
N GLU A 406 -1.72 9.30 -20.49
CA GLU A 406 -0.58 9.57 -21.36
C GLU A 406 0.66 9.97 -20.54
N ILE A 407 1.81 9.47 -20.95
CA ILE A 407 3.12 9.96 -20.48
C ILE A 407 3.42 11.32 -21.10
N GLY A 408 4.31 12.08 -20.49
CA GLY A 408 4.72 13.38 -21.04
C GLY A 408 5.29 14.28 -19.97
N THR A 409 5.54 15.52 -20.30
CA THR A 409 6.12 16.51 -19.38
C THR A 409 5.09 17.58 -19.08
N CYS A 410 4.98 17.94 -17.80
CA CYS A 410 4.27 19.11 -17.30
C CYS A 410 5.29 20.12 -16.82
N ARG A 411 4.97 21.41 -16.86
CA ARG A 411 5.84 22.46 -16.34
C ARG A 411 5.22 23.11 -15.10
N ALA A 412 6.06 23.40 -14.11
CA ALA A 412 5.67 24.09 -12.89
C ALA A 412 6.71 25.15 -12.53
N ALA A 413 6.31 26.22 -11.89
CA ALA A 413 7.24 27.16 -11.31
C ALA A 413 7.78 26.62 -9.98
N PHE A 414 9.07 26.66 -9.78
CA PHE A 414 9.71 26.34 -8.50
C PHE A 414 10.18 27.59 -7.79
N VAL A 415 9.55 27.91 -6.66
CA VAL A 415 9.90 29.07 -5.83
C VAL A 415 10.73 28.58 -4.64
N GLY A 416 12.05 28.52 -4.83
CA GLY A 416 12.99 27.94 -3.87
C GLY A 416 12.92 28.54 -2.47
N LYS A 417 12.73 29.87 -2.36
CA LYS A 417 12.62 30.57 -1.06
C LYS A 417 11.43 30.10 -0.22
N PHE A 418 10.35 29.63 -0.87
CA PHE A 418 9.16 29.10 -0.20
C PHE A 418 9.11 27.57 -0.22
N THR A 419 10.11 26.93 -0.83
CA THR A 419 10.13 25.47 -1.09
C THR A 419 8.84 24.95 -1.71
N ARG A 420 8.31 25.68 -2.70
CA ARG A 420 6.99 25.48 -3.28
C ARG A 420 7.04 25.34 -4.79
N PHE A 421 6.21 24.43 -5.31
CA PHE A 421 5.87 24.38 -6.72
C PHE A 421 4.52 25.06 -6.95
N GLU A 422 4.42 25.84 -8.01
CA GLU A 422 3.21 26.58 -8.37
C GLU A 422 2.89 26.39 -9.86
N ASN A 423 1.64 26.65 -10.23
CA ASN A 423 1.27 26.68 -11.64
C ASN A 423 2.03 27.82 -12.35
N LEU A 424 2.52 27.56 -13.56
CA LEU A 424 3.10 28.61 -14.39
C LEU A 424 2.04 29.64 -14.77
N ALA A 425 2.40 30.91 -14.81
CA ALA A 425 1.51 31.95 -15.30
C ALA A 425 1.17 31.75 -16.79
N ALA A 426 -0.07 32.06 -17.20
CA ALA A 426 -0.53 31.84 -18.56
C ALA A 426 0.32 32.56 -19.64
N GLU A 427 0.99 33.63 -19.27
CA GLU A 427 1.90 34.40 -20.14
C GLU A 427 3.14 33.59 -20.57
N TYR A 428 3.56 32.63 -19.76
CA TYR A 428 4.72 31.78 -20.09
C TYR A 428 4.42 30.80 -21.23
N PHE A 429 3.16 30.36 -21.35
CA PHE A 429 2.74 29.46 -22.43
C PHE A 429 2.66 30.13 -23.78
N GLN A 430 2.44 31.45 -23.83
CA GLN A 430 2.38 32.21 -25.10
C GLN A 430 3.74 32.38 -25.76
N GLN A 431 4.82 32.49 -24.98
CA GLN A 431 6.19 32.57 -25.50
C GLN A 431 6.72 31.26 -26.06
N ALA A 432 6.38 30.13 -25.46
CA ALA A 432 6.83 28.79 -25.92
C ALA A 432 6.12 28.27 -27.17
N SER A 433 5.05 28.93 -27.63
CA SER A 433 4.29 28.53 -28.84
C SER A 433 4.81 29.22 -30.11
N TYR A 434 5.81 30.07 -30.01
CA TYR A 434 6.41 30.82 -31.14
C TYR A 434 7.86 30.43 -31.47
N GLU A 435 8.44 29.43 -30.78
CA GLU A 435 9.70 28.78 -31.10
C GLU A 435 9.46 27.34 -31.60
#